data_f38a7a4bdd1adfeb7f8f3b150ed9496e
#
_entry.id   f38a7a4bdd1adfeb7f8f3b150ed9496e
#
_cell.length_a   1.000
_cell.length_b   1.000
_cell.length_c   1.000
_cell.angle_alpha   90.00
_cell.angle_beta   90.00
_cell.angle_gamma   90.00
#
_symmetry.space_group_name_H-M   'P 1'
#
loop_
_entity.id
_entity.type
_entity.pdbx_description
1 polymer ?
#
loop_
_entity_poly.entity_id
_entity_poly.type
_entity_poly.pdbx_seq_one_letter_code
_entity_poly.pdbx_strand_id
1 'polypeptide(L)'
;VINILHNAEQKGQTVNIANLSASYRKAVVDCLVRNFLHAADKTGHKKLVIAGGVSANALLRRRLTEECKRTGRTLYMPDLSLTGDNAAMVGAQAYYEYLAGHTAGMELNACAQRSIDLG
;
A
#
# COMPACT_ATOMS: atom_id res chain seq x y z
N VAL A 1 -15.40 -1.50 12.76
CA VAL A 1 -16.49 -0.67 12.20
C VAL A 1 -17.82 -1.40 12.36
N ILE A 2 -17.97 -2.62 11.83
CA ILE A 2 -19.22 -3.41 11.88
C ILE A 2 -19.76 -3.52 13.32
N ASN A 3 -18.92 -3.89 14.28
CA ASN A 3 -19.34 -4.02 15.69
C ASN A 3 -19.82 -2.69 16.30
N ILE A 4 -19.22 -1.55 15.89
CA ILE A 4 -19.66 -0.22 16.37
C ILE A 4 -21.07 0.08 15.86
N LEU A 5 -21.31 -0.17 14.57
CA LEU A 5 -22.63 0.05 13.96
C LEU A 5 -23.69 -0.84 14.58
N HIS A 6 -23.40 -2.13 14.71
CA HIS A 6 -24.33 -3.10 15.31
C HIS A 6 -24.65 -2.78 16.77
N ASN A 7 -23.64 -2.42 17.58
CA ASN A 7 -23.88 -2.04 18.97
C ASN A 7 -24.67 -0.72 19.09
N ALA A 8 -24.49 0.22 18.19
CA ALA A 8 -25.26 1.45 18.17
C ALA A 8 -26.73 1.18 17.81
N GLU A 9 -26.97 0.33 16.82
CA GLU A 9 -28.31 -0.11 16.41
C GLU A 9 -29.05 -0.77 17.56
N GLN A 10 -28.41 -1.72 18.27
CA GLN A 10 -29.00 -2.38 19.44
C GLN A 10 -29.33 -1.41 20.58
N LYS A 11 -28.61 -0.31 20.71
CA LYS A 11 -28.84 0.70 21.73
C LYS A 11 -29.75 1.84 21.27
N GLY A 12 -30.29 1.80 20.06
CA GLY A 12 -31.09 2.88 19.46
C GLY A 12 -30.31 4.19 19.28
N GLN A 13 -28.98 4.11 19.14
CA GLN A 13 -28.10 5.26 18.98
C GLN A 13 -27.81 5.53 17.51
N THR A 14 -27.80 6.80 17.13
CA THR A 14 -27.41 7.23 15.79
C THR A 14 -25.90 7.42 15.70
N VAL A 15 -25.26 6.77 14.74
CA VAL A 15 -23.82 6.95 14.45
C VAL A 15 -23.63 7.97 13.34
N ASN A 16 -22.79 8.94 13.55
CA ASN A 16 -22.35 9.84 12.47
C ASN A 16 -21.37 9.09 11.57
N ILE A 17 -21.86 8.65 10.42
CA ILE A 17 -21.08 7.84 9.45
C ILE A 17 -19.86 8.60 8.91
N ALA A 18 -19.98 9.92 8.70
CA ALA A 18 -18.85 10.72 8.21
C ALA A 18 -17.70 10.72 9.25
N ASN A 19 -18.01 10.92 10.52
CA ASN A 19 -17.02 10.89 11.60
C ASN A 19 -16.42 9.50 11.79
N LEU A 20 -17.25 8.45 11.71
CA LEU A 20 -16.77 7.07 11.81
C LEU A 20 -15.83 6.74 10.65
N SER A 21 -16.18 7.10 9.42
CA SER A 21 -15.34 6.90 8.23
C SER A 21 -14.02 7.67 8.33
N ALA A 22 -14.06 8.91 8.78
CA ALA A 22 -12.84 9.72 9.00
C ALA A 22 -11.93 9.10 10.06
N SER A 23 -12.50 8.64 11.19
CA SER A 23 -11.77 7.99 12.28
C SER A 23 -11.15 6.67 11.81
N TYR A 24 -11.91 5.86 11.08
CA TYR A 24 -11.42 4.60 10.51
C TYR A 24 -10.25 4.84 9.55
N ARG A 25 -10.43 5.74 8.59
CA ARG A 25 -9.37 6.11 7.64
C ARG A 25 -8.11 6.61 8.36
N LYS A 26 -8.28 7.45 9.38
CA LYS A 26 -7.16 7.93 10.19
C LYS A 26 -6.44 6.80 10.88
N ALA A 27 -7.16 5.89 11.54
CA ALA A 27 -6.58 4.76 12.26
C ALA A 27 -5.77 3.83 11.34
N VAL A 28 -6.31 3.52 10.14
CA VAL A 28 -5.61 2.71 9.14
C VAL A 28 -4.33 3.41 8.68
N VAL A 29 -4.41 4.69 8.31
CA VAL A 29 -3.24 5.43 7.85
C VAL A 29 -2.18 5.57 8.94
N ASP A 30 -2.56 5.86 10.18
CA ASP A 30 -1.62 5.96 11.30
C ASP A 30 -0.89 4.63 11.55
N CYS A 31 -1.61 3.50 11.42
CA CYS A 31 -1.00 2.17 11.52
C CYS A 31 0.01 1.92 10.40
N LEU A 32 -0.37 2.20 9.14
CA LEU A 32 0.50 2.01 7.98
C LEU A 32 1.76 2.89 8.07
N VAL A 33 1.60 4.17 8.36
CA VAL A 33 2.72 5.12 8.47
C VAL A 33 3.69 4.69 9.58
N ARG A 34 3.16 4.34 10.75
CA ARG A 34 3.98 3.87 11.88
C ARG A 34 4.80 2.62 11.52
N ASN A 35 4.15 1.61 10.95
CA ASN A 35 4.82 0.36 10.61
C ASN A 35 5.83 0.55 9.48
N PHE A 36 5.52 1.36 8.49
CA PHE A 36 6.41 1.68 7.38
C PHE A 36 7.69 2.39 7.85
N LEU A 37 7.54 3.40 8.70
CA LEU A 37 8.68 4.12 9.27
C LEU A 37 9.48 3.25 10.24
N HIS A 38 8.81 2.44 11.05
CA HIS A 38 9.51 1.49 11.94
C HIS A 38 10.36 0.49 11.14
N ALA A 39 9.84 -0.04 10.04
CA ALA A 39 10.61 -0.90 9.15
C ALA A 39 11.82 -0.16 8.55
N ALA A 40 11.62 1.09 8.10
CA ALA A 40 12.70 1.93 7.59
C ALA A 40 13.79 2.23 8.64
N ASP A 41 13.39 2.45 9.89
CA ASP A 41 14.33 2.63 11.01
C ASP A 41 15.13 1.36 11.28
N LYS A 42 14.44 0.21 11.34
CA LYS A 42 15.07 -1.09 11.61
C LYS A 42 16.06 -1.50 10.51
N THR A 43 15.78 -1.17 9.26
CA THR A 43 16.62 -1.54 8.11
C THR A 43 17.64 -0.47 7.73
N GLY A 44 17.55 0.74 8.28
CA GLY A 44 18.44 1.87 7.97
C GLY A 44 18.23 2.48 6.60
N HIS A 45 17.18 2.10 5.86
CA HIS A 45 16.94 2.60 4.52
C HIS A 45 16.49 4.07 4.51
N LYS A 46 17.09 4.86 3.61
CA LYS A 46 16.78 6.28 3.41
C LYS A 46 15.91 6.53 2.16
N LYS A 47 15.90 5.60 1.22
CA LYS A 47 15.06 5.66 0.02
C LYS A 47 13.89 4.70 0.22
N LEU A 48 12.68 5.23 0.24
CA LEU A 48 11.46 4.50 0.51
C LEU A 48 10.52 4.58 -0.68
N VAL A 49 9.78 3.52 -0.95
CA VAL A 49 8.85 3.44 -2.09
C VAL A 49 7.49 2.96 -1.58
N ILE A 50 6.42 3.55 -2.07
CA ILE A 50 5.06 3.01 -1.95
C ILE A 50 4.48 2.76 -3.32
N ALA A 51 3.73 1.67 -3.48
CA ALA A 51 3.07 1.28 -4.72
C ALA A 51 1.74 0.58 -4.44
N GLY A 52 1.00 0.23 -5.49
CA GLY A 52 -0.29 -0.46 -5.40
C GLY A 52 -1.46 0.49 -5.07
N GLY A 53 -2.69 -0.03 -5.14
CA GLY A 53 -3.92 0.76 -5.05
C GLY A 53 -4.06 1.59 -3.76
N VAL A 54 -3.58 1.09 -2.62
CA VAL A 54 -3.62 1.83 -1.35
C VAL A 54 -2.73 3.08 -1.38
N SER A 55 -1.69 3.09 -2.21
CA SER A 55 -0.82 4.26 -2.40
C SER A 55 -1.53 5.46 -3.03
N ALA A 56 -2.74 5.30 -3.59
CA ALA A 56 -3.58 6.39 -4.06
C ALA A 56 -4.25 7.19 -2.93
N ASN A 57 -4.24 6.67 -1.69
CA ASN A 57 -4.88 7.34 -0.56
C ASN A 57 -4.19 8.68 -0.24
N ALA A 58 -4.89 9.79 -0.45
CA ALA A 58 -4.34 11.14 -0.29
C ALA A 58 -3.83 11.42 1.13
N LEU A 59 -4.49 10.89 2.18
CA LEU A 59 -4.05 11.06 3.56
C LEU A 59 -2.74 10.31 3.81
N LEU A 60 -2.63 9.08 3.31
CA LEU A 60 -1.41 8.27 3.41
C LEU A 60 -0.22 8.97 2.72
N ARG A 61 -0.42 9.43 1.48
CA ARG A 61 0.60 10.18 0.71
C ARG A 61 1.09 11.39 1.48
N ARG A 62 0.17 12.23 1.95
CA ARG A 62 0.51 13.43 2.72
C ARG A 62 1.32 13.08 3.97
N ARG A 63 0.82 12.15 4.79
CA ARG A 63 1.48 11.77 6.05
C ARG A 63 2.87 11.18 5.83
N LEU A 64 3.04 10.28 4.84
CA LEU A 64 4.36 9.73 4.52
C LEU A 64 5.31 10.78 3.98
N THR A 65 4.84 11.71 3.15
CA THR A 65 5.66 12.81 2.65
C THR A 65 6.16 13.70 3.80
N GLU A 66 5.27 14.09 4.72
CA GLU A 66 5.60 14.90 5.89
C GLU A 66 6.65 14.19 6.78
N GLU A 67 6.43 12.91 7.09
CA GLU A 67 7.32 12.14 7.95
C GLU A 67 8.66 11.83 7.30
N CYS A 68 8.70 11.50 6.01
CA CYS A 68 9.94 11.28 5.30
C CYS A 68 10.78 12.55 5.23
N LYS A 69 10.14 13.70 4.96
CA LYS A 69 10.81 15.01 4.99
C LYS A 69 11.38 15.32 6.37
N ARG A 70 10.61 15.08 7.43
CA ARG A 70 11.03 15.30 8.83
C ARG A 70 12.22 14.44 9.24
N THR A 71 12.30 13.20 8.70
CA THR A 71 13.35 12.22 9.04
C THR A 71 14.49 12.16 8.03
N GLY A 72 14.56 13.09 7.07
CA GLY A 72 15.61 13.14 6.05
C GLY A 72 15.61 11.95 5.09
N ARG A 73 14.44 11.37 4.81
CA ARG A 73 14.25 10.25 3.88
C ARG A 73 13.66 10.72 2.57
N THR A 74 13.97 10.02 1.49
CA THR A 74 13.38 10.23 0.17
C THR A 74 12.23 9.25 -0.04
N LEU A 75 11.04 9.75 -0.32
CA LEU A 75 9.86 8.94 -0.64
C LEU A 75 9.59 8.99 -2.15
N TYR A 76 9.47 7.82 -2.77
CA TYR A 76 9.03 7.65 -4.15
C TYR A 76 7.59 7.13 -4.18
N MET A 77 6.78 7.73 -5.01
CA MET A 77 5.36 7.40 -5.19
C MET A 77 5.03 7.41 -6.67
N PRO A 78 4.25 6.45 -7.17
CA PRO A 78 3.79 6.48 -8.56
C PRO A 78 2.77 7.62 -8.77
N ASP A 79 2.60 8.02 -10.02
CA ASP A 79 1.46 8.84 -10.42
C ASP A 79 0.16 8.11 -10.09
N LEU A 80 -0.91 8.86 -9.81
CA LEU A 80 -2.19 8.28 -9.42
C LEU A 80 -2.78 7.33 -10.48
N SER A 81 -2.54 7.61 -11.75
CA SER A 81 -2.94 6.76 -12.87
C SER A 81 -2.26 5.39 -12.91
N LEU A 82 -1.10 5.26 -12.21
CA LEU A 82 -0.29 4.04 -12.18
C LEU A 82 -0.39 3.28 -10.84
N THR A 83 -1.27 3.70 -9.94
CA THR A 83 -1.42 3.06 -8.63
C THR A 83 -2.22 1.76 -8.66
N GLY A 84 -3.12 1.60 -9.63
CA GLY A 84 -3.86 0.35 -9.85
C GLY A 84 -3.12 -0.62 -10.76
N ASP A 85 -3.72 -1.78 -10.96
CA ASP A 85 -3.22 -2.76 -11.92
C ASP A 85 -3.24 -2.16 -13.33
N ASN A 86 -2.11 -2.26 -14.01
CA ASN A 86 -1.99 -1.73 -15.38
C ASN A 86 -1.00 -2.55 -16.21
N ALA A 87 -1.23 -2.58 -17.51
CA ALA A 87 -0.40 -3.35 -18.45
C ALA A 87 1.05 -2.82 -18.55
N ALA A 88 1.26 -1.52 -18.29
CA ALA A 88 2.60 -0.93 -18.38
C ALA A 88 3.56 -1.49 -17.32
N MET A 89 3.09 -1.69 -16.08
CA MET A 89 3.93 -2.29 -15.04
C MET A 89 4.24 -3.77 -15.33
N VAL A 90 3.28 -4.51 -15.89
CA VAL A 90 3.50 -5.92 -16.29
C VAL A 90 4.49 -5.99 -17.45
N GLY A 91 4.31 -5.14 -18.46
CA GLY A 91 5.24 -5.07 -19.60
C GLY A 91 6.65 -4.65 -19.21
N ALA A 92 6.78 -3.70 -18.28
CA ALA A 92 8.09 -3.29 -17.76
C ALA A 92 8.80 -4.43 -17.03
N GLN A 93 8.09 -5.16 -16.15
CA GLN A 93 8.66 -6.33 -15.47
C GLN A 93 9.04 -7.42 -16.48
N ALA A 94 8.17 -7.75 -17.43
CA ALA A 94 8.43 -8.75 -18.46
C ALA A 94 9.67 -8.38 -19.30
N TYR A 95 9.89 -7.10 -19.59
CA TYR A 95 11.07 -6.66 -20.32
C TYR A 95 12.37 -6.96 -19.54
N TYR A 96 12.40 -6.67 -18.23
CA TYR A 96 13.58 -6.95 -17.40
C TYR A 96 13.81 -8.46 -17.21
N GLU A 97 12.75 -9.25 -17.05
CA GLU A 97 12.84 -10.71 -16.99
C GLU A 97 13.39 -11.29 -18.31
N TYR A 98 12.92 -10.76 -19.44
CA TYR A 98 13.45 -11.15 -20.76
C TYR A 98 14.93 -10.84 -20.91
N LEU A 99 15.38 -9.65 -20.51
CA LEU A 99 16.81 -9.27 -20.53
C LEU A 99 17.67 -10.15 -19.61
N ALA A 100 17.11 -10.64 -18.51
CA ALA A 100 17.76 -11.54 -17.58
C ALA A 100 17.77 -13.01 -18.08
N GLY A 101 17.12 -13.31 -19.21
CA GLY A 101 17.00 -14.66 -19.76
C GLY A 101 15.96 -15.53 -19.05
N HIS A 102 15.12 -14.95 -18.21
CA HIS A 102 14.05 -15.62 -17.47
C HIS A 102 12.83 -15.78 -18.38
N THR A 103 12.84 -16.74 -19.24
CA THR A 103 11.70 -17.09 -20.11
C THR A 103 11.18 -18.47 -19.73
N ALA A 104 9.86 -18.64 -19.77
CA ALA A 104 9.22 -19.93 -19.55
C ALA A 104 8.90 -20.62 -20.89
N GLY A 105 8.82 -21.96 -20.88
CA GLY A 105 8.35 -22.74 -21.98
C GLY A 105 6.83 -22.90 -22.06
N MET A 106 6.37 -23.86 -22.82
CA MET A 106 4.93 -24.16 -23.01
C MET A 106 4.28 -24.76 -21.75
N GLU A 107 5.06 -25.13 -20.74
CA GLU A 107 4.61 -25.66 -19.44
C GLU A 107 4.16 -24.56 -18.48
N LEU A 108 4.33 -23.28 -18.84
CA LEU A 108 3.93 -22.14 -18.00
C LEU A 108 2.45 -22.24 -17.62
N ASN A 109 2.18 -22.24 -16.32
CA ASN A 109 0.83 -22.23 -15.79
C ASN A 109 0.63 -21.06 -14.81
N ALA A 110 -0.60 -20.57 -14.71
CA ALA A 110 -0.97 -19.54 -13.77
C ALA A 110 -1.04 -20.08 -12.34
N CYS A 111 -0.47 -19.34 -11.39
CA CYS A 111 -0.53 -19.64 -9.96
C CYS A 111 -1.29 -18.54 -9.23
N ALA A 112 -2.26 -18.92 -8.40
CA ALA A 112 -3.03 -17.96 -7.60
C ALA A 112 -2.23 -17.35 -6.44
N GLN A 113 -1.24 -18.09 -5.93
CA GLN A 113 -0.35 -17.64 -4.85
C GLN A 113 1.09 -18.08 -5.14
N ARG A 114 2.04 -17.18 -4.86
CA ARG A 114 3.47 -17.48 -4.87
C ARG A 114 4.11 -16.91 -3.60
N SER A 115 5.03 -17.67 -2.99
CA SER A 115 5.77 -17.16 -1.85
C SER A 115 6.67 -16.00 -2.28
N ILE A 116 6.74 -14.97 -1.42
CA ILE A 116 7.65 -13.82 -1.58
C ILE A 116 9.13 -14.24 -1.47
N ASP A 117 9.39 -15.36 -0.75
CA ASP A 117 10.74 -15.83 -0.46
C ASP A 117 11.36 -16.70 -1.60
N LEU A 118 10.63 -16.84 -2.71
CA LEU A 118 11.08 -17.56 -3.90
C LEU A 118 11.63 -16.60 -4.98
N GLY A 119 12.39 -15.63 -4.55
CA GLY A 119 13.16 -14.74 -5.43
C GLY A 119 14.59 -15.22 -5.60
#